data_a68188e9e4cf6f0231c0e70011187b45
#
_entry.id   a68188e9e4cf6f0231c0e70011187b45
#
_cell.length_a   1.000
_cell.length_b   1.000
_cell.length_c   1.000
_cell.angle_alpha   90.00
_cell.angle_beta   90.00
_cell.angle_gamma   90.00
#
_symmetry.space_group_name_H-M   'P 1'
#
loop_
_entity.id
_entity.type
_entity.pdbx_description
1 polymer ?
#
loop_
_entity_poly.entity_id
_entity_poly.type
_entity_poly.pdbx_seq_one_letter_code
_entity_poly.pdbx_strand_id
1 'polypeptide(L)'
;LAVAGVVLISGEELQHNLDGMYGIIIGLISAGMLAASMIMIKKVHEEEPTALFSLMFILSLSGAIVLIVPSLIFNSDNLYPTTFTDWGLVFIYGAVMQCVAWGMIAYTIPYLSLGLTGLLLLSEPVVALVIDYFGLDKPINHWQWAGAVLTLVAIYLGSQKNKTA
;
A
#
# COMPACT_ATOMS: atom_id res chain seq x y z
N LEU A 1 -15.70 10.23 2.90
CA LEU A 1 -16.13 9.05 3.64
C LEU A 1 -14.98 8.06 3.83
N ALA A 2 -14.32 7.58 2.76
CA ALA A 2 -13.26 6.59 2.85
C ALA A 2 -12.08 7.04 3.73
N VAL A 3 -11.58 8.26 3.55
CA VAL A 3 -10.52 8.84 4.39
C VAL A 3 -10.94 8.92 5.86
N ALA A 4 -12.19 9.28 6.14
CA ALA A 4 -12.71 9.29 7.52
C ALA A 4 -12.75 7.89 8.12
N GLY A 5 -13.09 6.86 7.33
CA GLY A 5 -13.04 5.47 7.75
C GLY A 5 -11.63 5.02 8.13
N VAL A 6 -10.64 5.34 7.31
CA VAL A 6 -9.23 5.02 7.58
C VAL A 6 -8.72 5.75 8.82
N VAL A 7 -9.07 7.02 9.00
CA VAL A 7 -8.71 7.80 10.20
C VAL A 7 -9.31 7.16 11.47
N LEU A 8 -10.53 6.63 11.41
CA LEU A 8 -11.14 5.92 12.55
C LEU A 8 -10.44 4.59 12.86
N ILE A 9 -9.96 3.87 11.84
CA ILE A 9 -9.18 2.64 12.03
C ILE A 9 -7.86 2.95 12.71
N SER A 10 -7.18 4.01 12.30
CA SER A 10 -5.83 4.40 12.78
C SER A 10 -5.85 5.29 14.03
N GLY A 11 -7.01 5.75 14.47
CA GLY A 11 -7.15 6.87 15.43
C GLY A 11 -6.58 6.63 16.83
N GLU A 12 -6.45 5.39 17.29
CA GLU A 12 -5.85 5.09 18.60
C GLU A 12 -4.32 5.18 18.59
N GLU A 13 -3.69 4.82 17.48
CA GLU A 13 -2.22 4.91 17.38
C GLU A 13 -1.73 6.37 17.30
N LEU A 14 -2.61 7.29 16.92
CA LEU A 14 -2.30 8.72 16.74
C LEU A 14 -2.23 9.53 18.05
N GLN A 15 -2.77 9.03 19.15
CA GLN A 15 -2.96 9.86 20.36
C GLN A 15 -1.77 9.89 21.32
N HIS A 16 -0.72 9.08 21.15
CA HIS A 16 0.21 8.86 22.24
C HIS A 16 1.67 9.28 22.06
N ASN A 17 2.15 9.79 20.87
CA ASN A 17 3.55 10.18 20.75
C ASN A 17 3.82 11.24 19.65
N LEU A 18 4.82 12.11 19.89
CA LEU A 18 5.40 13.00 18.86
C LEU A 18 5.94 12.21 17.66
N ASP A 19 6.42 10.99 17.88
CA ASP A 19 6.83 10.05 16.83
C ASP A 19 5.67 9.68 15.90
N GLY A 20 4.44 9.62 16.41
CA GLY A 20 3.23 9.41 15.62
C GLY A 20 2.96 10.55 14.62
N MET A 21 3.26 11.79 14.99
CA MET A 21 3.08 12.94 14.09
C MET A 21 4.07 12.92 12.92
N TYR A 22 5.33 12.53 13.15
CA TYR A 22 6.30 12.32 12.08
C TYR A 22 5.87 11.16 11.17
N GLY A 23 5.35 10.08 11.73
CA GLY A 23 4.79 8.95 10.98
C GLY A 23 3.64 9.37 10.06
N ILE A 24 2.73 10.25 10.51
CA ILE A 24 1.63 10.77 9.69
C ILE A 24 2.18 11.59 8.50
N ILE A 25 3.12 12.51 8.75
CA ILE A 25 3.69 13.35 7.69
C ILE A 25 4.38 12.48 6.63
N ILE A 26 5.21 11.53 7.07
CA ILE A 26 5.89 10.59 6.17
C ILE A 26 4.87 9.73 5.42
N GLY A 27 3.82 9.25 6.10
CA GLY A 27 2.73 8.49 5.49
C GLY A 27 1.97 9.28 4.43
N LEU A 28 1.69 10.57 4.65
CA LEU A 28 1.05 11.43 3.66
C LEU A 28 1.94 11.66 2.44
N ILE A 29 3.25 11.87 2.64
CA ILE A 29 4.21 11.99 1.54
C ILE A 29 4.25 10.68 0.75
N SER A 30 4.34 9.54 1.42
CA SER A 30 4.34 8.21 0.80
C SER A 30 3.06 7.96 -0.01
N ALA A 31 1.89 8.31 0.53
CA ALA A 31 0.62 8.21 -0.18
C ALA A 31 0.59 9.07 -1.45
N GLY A 32 1.13 10.30 -1.38
CA GLY A 32 1.28 11.17 -2.55
C GLY A 32 2.20 10.59 -3.61
N MET A 33 3.33 10.00 -3.21
CA MET A 33 4.25 9.33 -4.12
C MET A 33 3.63 8.07 -4.75
N LEU A 34 2.86 7.29 -3.99
CA LEU A 34 2.12 6.15 -4.50
C LEU A 34 1.08 6.57 -5.55
N ALA A 35 0.30 7.61 -5.28
CA ALA A 35 -0.66 8.16 -6.23
C ALA A 35 0.03 8.64 -7.52
N ALA A 36 1.15 9.35 -7.40
CA ALA A 36 1.95 9.78 -8.54
C ALA A 36 2.46 8.58 -9.37
N SER A 37 2.96 7.54 -8.70
CA SER A 37 3.40 6.30 -9.35
C SER A 37 2.27 5.64 -10.16
N MET A 38 1.06 5.55 -9.62
CA MET A 38 -0.09 4.99 -10.32
C MET A 38 -0.48 5.80 -11.57
N ILE A 39 -0.45 7.13 -11.46
CA ILE A 39 -0.70 8.02 -12.59
C ILE A 39 0.35 7.80 -13.68
N MET A 40 1.61 7.68 -13.30
CA MET A 40 2.71 7.44 -14.24
C MET A 40 2.58 6.08 -14.93
N ILE A 41 2.30 5.00 -14.18
CA ILE A 41 2.07 3.67 -14.74
C ILE A 41 0.96 3.70 -15.78
N LYS A 42 -0.18 4.33 -15.45
CA LYS A 42 -1.31 4.45 -16.38
C LYS A 42 -0.93 5.24 -17.61
N LYS A 43 -0.28 6.39 -17.47
CA LYS A 43 0.11 7.27 -18.56
C LYS A 43 1.09 6.60 -19.53
N VAL A 44 2.10 5.90 -18.99
CA VAL A 44 3.07 5.14 -19.79
C VAL A 44 2.36 4.06 -20.61
N HIS A 45 1.41 3.36 -20.02
CA HIS A 45 0.67 2.30 -20.72
C HIS A 45 -0.29 2.84 -21.78
N GLU A 46 -0.84 4.06 -21.58
CA GLU A 46 -1.69 4.75 -22.58
C GLU A 46 -0.87 5.21 -23.80
N GLU A 47 0.39 5.61 -23.62
CA GLU A 47 1.28 6.02 -24.71
C GLU A 47 1.84 4.80 -25.45
N GLU A 48 2.35 3.81 -24.74
CA GLU A 48 2.83 2.54 -25.32
C GLU A 48 2.50 1.37 -24.39
N PRO A 49 1.76 0.34 -24.85
CA PRO A 49 1.47 -0.84 -24.07
C PRO A 49 2.76 -1.53 -23.62
N THR A 50 3.13 -1.32 -22.37
CA THR A 50 4.38 -1.82 -21.81
C THR A 50 4.18 -3.20 -21.20
N ALA A 51 5.10 -4.13 -21.48
CA ALA A 51 5.07 -5.45 -20.88
C ALA A 51 5.21 -5.36 -19.36
N LEU A 52 4.33 -6.05 -18.62
CA LEU A 52 4.29 -6.02 -17.16
C LEU A 52 5.65 -6.33 -16.52
N PHE A 53 6.38 -7.30 -17.04
CA PHE A 53 7.71 -7.66 -16.52
C PHE A 53 8.72 -6.51 -16.65
N SER A 54 8.74 -5.81 -17.78
CA SER A 54 9.63 -4.66 -17.98
C SER A 54 9.28 -3.53 -17.02
N LEU A 55 8.00 -3.25 -16.84
CA LEU A 55 7.51 -2.25 -15.90
C LEU A 55 7.92 -2.59 -14.46
N MET A 56 7.67 -3.82 -14.01
CA MET A 56 8.03 -4.27 -12.66
C MET A 56 9.55 -4.27 -12.44
N PHE A 57 10.33 -4.66 -13.44
CA PHE A 57 11.79 -4.62 -13.36
C PHE A 57 12.31 -3.19 -13.17
N ILE A 58 11.83 -2.24 -13.97
CA ILE A 58 12.23 -0.83 -13.88
C ILE A 58 11.82 -0.24 -12.51
N LEU A 59 10.60 -0.51 -12.05
CA LEU A 59 10.11 -0.03 -10.76
C LEU A 59 10.94 -0.60 -9.60
N SER A 60 11.20 -1.91 -9.61
CA SER A 60 11.99 -2.55 -8.56
C SER A 60 13.46 -2.10 -8.58
N LEU A 61 14.06 -1.95 -9.76
CA LEU A 61 15.43 -1.48 -9.89
C LEU A 61 15.57 -0.03 -9.44
N SER A 62 14.68 0.85 -9.86
CA SER A 62 14.69 2.26 -9.43
C SER A 62 14.47 2.40 -7.92
N GLY A 63 13.54 1.64 -7.35
CA GLY A 63 13.31 1.57 -5.92
C GLY A 63 14.55 1.09 -5.15
N ALA A 64 15.20 0.02 -5.63
CA ALA A 64 16.45 -0.49 -5.04
C ALA A 64 17.56 0.56 -5.03
N ILE A 65 17.77 1.25 -6.15
CA ILE A 65 18.79 2.31 -6.27
C ILE A 65 18.51 3.46 -5.30
N VAL A 66 17.26 3.91 -5.22
CA VAL A 66 16.87 5.01 -4.32
C VAL A 66 17.03 4.61 -2.85
N LEU A 67 16.75 3.37 -2.49
CA LEU A 67 16.82 2.89 -1.11
C LEU A 67 18.24 2.53 -0.65
N ILE A 68 19.19 2.32 -1.55
CA ILE A 68 20.61 2.03 -1.19
C ILE A 68 21.18 3.14 -0.28
N VAL A 69 20.99 4.40 -0.65
CA VAL A 69 21.59 5.52 0.10
C VAL A 69 21.05 5.62 1.54
N PRO A 70 19.74 5.68 1.79
CA PRO A 70 19.22 5.71 3.15
C PRO A 70 19.55 4.43 3.93
N SER A 71 19.56 3.26 3.30
CA SER A 71 19.92 2.01 3.97
C SER A 71 21.36 2.02 4.48
N LEU A 72 22.29 2.55 3.70
CA LEU A 72 23.70 2.69 4.12
C LEU A 72 23.88 3.71 5.25
N ILE A 73 23.07 4.77 5.28
CA ILE A 73 23.20 5.84 6.29
C ILE A 73 22.56 5.42 7.63
N PHE A 74 21.39 4.81 7.59
CA PHE A 74 20.58 4.59 8.78
C PHE A 74 20.67 3.18 9.35
N ASN A 75 21.16 2.19 8.59
CA ASN A 75 21.07 0.79 8.97
C ASN A 75 22.25 -0.06 8.51
N SER A 76 23.47 0.49 8.51
CA SER A 76 24.67 -0.16 8.00
C SER A 76 24.98 -1.52 8.65
N ASP A 77 24.62 -1.71 9.91
CA ASP A 77 24.96 -2.89 10.71
C ASP A 77 24.04 -4.10 10.45
N ASN A 78 22.87 -3.88 9.84
CA ASN A 78 21.84 -4.90 9.59
C ASN A 78 21.42 -5.02 8.13
N LEU A 79 22.30 -4.67 7.21
CA LEU A 79 22.02 -4.69 5.76
C LEU A 79 21.88 -6.09 5.17
N TYR A 80 22.41 -7.10 5.85
CA TYR A 80 22.43 -8.46 5.33
C TYR A 80 21.66 -9.43 6.24
N PRO A 81 20.79 -10.26 5.65
CA PRO A 81 20.19 -11.37 6.39
C PRO A 81 21.29 -12.29 6.93
N THR A 82 21.22 -12.60 8.23
CA THR A 82 22.25 -13.40 8.91
C THR A 82 21.88 -14.87 9.00
N THR A 83 20.60 -15.21 8.91
CA THR A 83 20.11 -16.59 9.03
C THR A 83 19.45 -17.06 7.72
N PHE A 84 19.41 -18.37 7.52
CA PHE A 84 18.69 -18.97 6.39
C PHE A 84 17.20 -18.63 6.39
N THR A 85 16.63 -18.49 7.58
CA THR A 85 15.22 -18.06 7.76
C THR A 85 15.02 -16.64 7.25
N ASP A 86 15.93 -15.72 7.55
CA ASP A 86 15.84 -14.33 7.09
C ASP A 86 15.93 -14.24 5.56
N TRP A 87 16.81 -15.02 4.95
CA TRP A 87 16.88 -15.14 3.50
C TRP A 87 15.58 -15.67 2.89
N GLY A 88 14.97 -16.66 3.55
CA GLY A 88 13.67 -17.18 3.14
C GLY A 88 12.56 -16.12 3.21
N LEU A 89 12.53 -15.33 4.29
CA LEU A 89 11.57 -14.24 4.46
C LEU A 89 11.77 -13.14 3.40
N VAL A 90 13.03 -12.73 3.16
CA VAL A 90 13.33 -11.73 2.11
C VAL A 90 12.90 -12.23 0.74
N PHE A 91 13.14 -13.51 0.42
CA PHE A 91 12.72 -14.11 -0.83
C PHE A 91 11.19 -14.14 -0.97
N ILE A 92 10.47 -14.59 0.06
CA ILE A 92 9.00 -14.63 0.05
C ILE A 92 8.45 -13.22 -0.10
N TYR A 93 8.96 -12.25 0.66
CA TYR A 93 8.50 -10.87 0.58
C TYR A 93 8.78 -10.26 -0.80
N GLY A 94 9.99 -10.42 -1.33
CA GLY A 94 10.37 -9.89 -2.65
C GLY A 94 9.68 -10.60 -3.82
N ALA A 95 9.62 -11.93 -3.82
CA ALA A 95 9.03 -12.68 -4.91
C ALA A 95 7.50 -12.69 -4.85
N VAL A 96 6.90 -13.00 -3.68
CA VAL A 96 5.45 -13.15 -3.57
C VAL A 96 4.77 -11.79 -3.42
N MET A 97 5.17 -10.98 -2.45
CA MET A 97 4.49 -9.71 -2.20
C MET A 97 4.81 -8.69 -3.29
N GLN A 98 6.08 -8.53 -3.67
CA GLN A 98 6.45 -7.51 -4.65
C GLN A 98 6.12 -7.94 -6.09
N CYS A 99 6.48 -9.14 -6.51
CA CYS A 99 6.27 -9.54 -7.91
C CYS A 99 4.83 -9.99 -8.18
N VAL A 100 4.22 -10.77 -7.29
CA VAL A 100 2.85 -11.28 -7.51
C VAL A 100 1.82 -10.22 -7.15
N ALA A 101 1.80 -9.74 -5.89
CA ALA A 101 0.75 -8.83 -5.44
C ALA A 101 0.83 -7.48 -6.18
N TRP A 102 1.99 -6.82 -6.19
CA TRP A 102 2.16 -5.57 -6.92
C TRP A 102 2.09 -5.75 -8.44
N GLY A 103 2.54 -6.88 -8.97
CA GLY A 103 2.38 -7.21 -10.38
C GLY A 103 0.90 -7.28 -10.77
N MET A 104 0.04 -7.90 -9.97
CA MET A 104 -1.40 -7.95 -10.20
C MET A 104 -2.03 -6.54 -10.13
N ILE A 105 -1.62 -5.72 -9.16
CA ILE A 105 -2.09 -4.32 -9.06
C ILE A 105 -1.67 -3.54 -10.31
N ALA A 106 -0.39 -3.57 -10.68
CA ALA A 106 0.12 -2.86 -11.85
C ALA A 106 -0.53 -3.32 -13.16
N TYR A 107 -0.84 -4.62 -13.28
CA TYR A 107 -1.58 -5.17 -14.41
C TYR A 107 -2.99 -4.59 -14.53
N THR A 108 -3.67 -4.32 -13.42
CA THR A 108 -5.06 -3.83 -13.42
C THR A 108 -5.19 -2.31 -13.57
N ILE A 109 -4.16 -1.54 -13.20
CA ILE A 109 -4.19 -0.05 -13.23
C ILE A 109 -4.61 0.51 -14.60
N PRO A 110 -4.10 0.04 -15.76
CA PRO A 110 -4.50 0.59 -17.05
C PRO A 110 -5.98 0.39 -17.39
N TYR A 111 -6.57 -0.69 -16.87
CA TYR A 111 -7.96 -1.07 -17.18
C TYR A 111 -9.00 -0.45 -16.26
N LEU A 112 -8.56 0.17 -15.16
CA LEU A 112 -9.43 0.80 -14.17
C LEU A 112 -9.29 2.33 -14.23
N SER A 113 -10.33 3.04 -13.79
CA SER A 113 -10.17 4.46 -13.52
C SER A 113 -9.27 4.65 -12.29
N LEU A 114 -8.43 5.69 -12.28
CA LEU A 114 -7.54 6.00 -11.15
C LEU A 114 -8.31 6.17 -9.84
N GLY A 115 -9.52 6.75 -9.92
CA GLY A 115 -10.39 6.90 -8.74
C GLY A 115 -10.85 5.56 -8.18
N LEU A 116 -11.22 4.61 -9.03
CA LEU A 116 -11.61 3.26 -8.60
C LEU A 116 -10.42 2.48 -8.04
N THR A 117 -9.26 2.57 -8.70
CA THR A 117 -8.03 1.95 -8.20
C THR A 117 -7.67 2.47 -6.81
N GLY A 118 -7.69 3.79 -6.60
CA GLY A 118 -7.45 4.39 -5.29
C GLY A 118 -8.46 3.95 -4.23
N LEU A 119 -9.75 3.86 -4.59
CA LEU A 119 -10.78 3.37 -3.68
C LEU A 119 -10.57 1.91 -3.31
N LEU A 120 -10.20 1.04 -4.25
CA LEU A 120 -9.92 -0.37 -3.98
C LEU A 120 -8.72 -0.55 -3.05
N LEU A 121 -7.68 0.25 -3.19
CA LEU A 121 -6.53 0.22 -2.29
C LEU A 121 -6.88 0.62 -0.85
N LEU A 122 -7.92 1.44 -0.65
CA LEU A 122 -8.42 1.72 0.69
C LEU A 122 -9.08 0.51 1.38
N SER A 123 -9.29 -0.61 0.68
CA SER A 123 -9.67 -1.87 1.31
C SER A 123 -8.52 -2.53 2.09
N GLU A 124 -7.27 -2.17 1.81
CA GLU A 124 -6.08 -2.75 2.46
C GLU A 124 -6.14 -2.63 3.99
N PRO A 125 -6.35 -1.44 4.60
CA PRO A 125 -6.46 -1.34 6.06
C PRO A 125 -7.65 -2.09 6.65
N VAL A 126 -8.72 -2.32 5.87
CA VAL A 126 -9.87 -3.13 6.32
C VAL A 126 -9.48 -4.60 6.36
N VAL A 127 -8.78 -5.09 5.34
CA VAL A 127 -8.29 -6.48 5.28
C VAL A 127 -7.25 -6.71 6.39
N ALA A 128 -6.34 -5.75 6.61
CA ALA A 128 -5.36 -5.82 7.69
C ALA A 128 -6.04 -5.95 9.06
N LEU A 129 -7.08 -5.16 9.33
CA LEU A 129 -7.85 -5.22 10.57
C LEU A 129 -8.54 -6.59 10.76
N VAL A 130 -9.08 -7.17 9.69
CA VAL A 130 -9.68 -8.52 9.74
C VAL A 130 -8.63 -9.59 10.06
N ILE A 131 -7.45 -9.49 9.45
CA ILE A 131 -6.33 -10.40 9.72
C ILE A 131 -5.82 -10.23 11.16
N ASP A 132 -5.71 -9.00 11.65
CA ASP A 132 -5.31 -8.71 13.03
C ASP A 132 -6.28 -9.33 14.03
N TYR A 133 -7.58 -9.26 13.77
CA TYR A 133 -8.60 -9.83 14.65
C TYR A 133 -8.63 -11.36 14.64
N PHE A 134 -8.68 -11.98 13.45
CA PHE A 134 -8.83 -13.44 13.34
C PHE A 134 -7.50 -14.20 13.35
N GLY A 135 -6.40 -13.57 12.92
CA GLY A 135 -5.10 -14.23 12.78
C GLY A 135 -4.15 -13.94 13.95
N LEU A 136 -4.24 -12.77 14.55
CA LEU A 136 -3.34 -12.33 15.62
C LEU A 136 -4.03 -12.14 16.97
N ASP A 137 -5.34 -12.44 17.06
CA ASP A 137 -6.17 -12.27 18.27
C ASP A 137 -6.04 -10.88 18.92
N LYS A 138 -5.79 -9.84 18.11
CA LYS A 138 -5.69 -8.47 18.61
C LYS A 138 -7.07 -7.95 19.01
N PRO A 139 -7.24 -7.34 20.19
CA PRO A 139 -8.48 -6.69 20.57
C PRO A 139 -8.74 -5.49 19.65
N ILE A 140 -9.84 -5.54 18.91
CA ILE A 140 -10.28 -4.46 18.03
C ILE A 140 -11.43 -3.71 18.67
N ASN A 141 -11.29 -2.39 18.70
CA ASN A 141 -12.27 -1.52 19.32
C ASN A 141 -13.44 -1.23 18.36
N HIS A 142 -14.57 -0.79 18.93
CA HIS A 142 -15.79 -0.48 18.16
C HIS A 142 -15.57 0.61 17.10
N TRP A 143 -14.69 1.59 17.35
CA TRP A 143 -14.37 2.66 16.40
C TRP A 143 -13.62 2.15 15.17
N GLN A 144 -12.76 1.16 15.34
CA GLN A 144 -12.05 0.52 14.25
C GLN A 144 -13.02 -0.28 13.36
N TRP A 145 -13.98 -0.99 13.95
CA TRP A 145 -15.04 -1.66 13.20
C TRP A 145 -15.93 -0.67 12.45
N ALA A 146 -16.31 0.43 13.10
CA ALA A 146 -17.09 1.49 12.45
C ALA A 146 -16.32 2.11 11.27
N GLY A 147 -15.01 2.34 11.42
CA GLY A 147 -14.13 2.80 10.37
C GLY A 147 -14.04 1.83 9.19
N ALA A 148 -13.92 0.53 9.46
CA ALA A 148 -13.91 -0.51 8.42
C ALA A 148 -15.21 -0.51 7.60
N VAL A 149 -16.37 -0.49 8.27
CA VAL A 149 -17.68 -0.43 7.61
C VAL A 149 -17.80 0.85 6.77
N LEU A 150 -17.42 1.99 7.33
CA LEU A 150 -17.48 3.28 6.62
C LEU A 150 -16.59 3.28 5.36
N THR A 151 -15.40 2.68 5.45
CA THR A 151 -14.49 2.53 4.31
C THR A 151 -15.11 1.65 3.21
N LEU A 152 -15.68 0.49 3.57
CA LEU A 152 -16.33 -0.41 2.62
C LEU A 152 -17.54 0.24 1.94
N VAL A 153 -18.37 0.96 2.69
CA VAL A 153 -19.51 1.73 2.14
C VAL A 153 -19.02 2.80 1.16
N ALA A 154 -17.93 3.50 1.48
CA ALA A 154 -17.36 4.50 0.59
C ALA A 154 -16.81 3.90 -0.71
N ILE A 155 -16.16 2.73 -0.65
CA ILE A 155 -15.69 1.98 -1.81
C ILE A 155 -16.89 1.56 -2.69
N TYR A 156 -17.94 1.02 -2.07
CA TYR A 156 -19.15 0.61 -2.77
C TYR A 156 -19.82 1.77 -3.51
N LEU A 157 -20.04 2.89 -2.83
CA LEU A 157 -20.66 4.09 -3.43
C LEU A 157 -19.80 4.68 -4.56
N GLY A 158 -18.48 4.72 -4.36
CA GLY A 158 -17.54 5.20 -5.37
C GLY A 158 -17.48 4.30 -6.61
N SER A 159 -17.59 2.99 -6.43
CA SER A 159 -17.60 2.03 -7.53
C SER A 159 -18.87 2.12 -8.41
N GLN A 160 -20.02 2.43 -7.80
CA GLN A 160 -21.27 2.62 -8.54
C GLN A 160 -21.24 3.87 -9.42
N LYS A 161 -20.70 4.97 -8.93
CA LYS A 161 -20.61 6.22 -9.68
C LYS A 161 -19.77 6.08 -10.95
N ASN A 162 -18.80 5.17 -10.95
CA ASN A 162 -17.93 4.91 -12.09
C ASN A 162 -18.56 4.04 -13.18
N LYS A 163 -19.71 3.38 -12.90
CA LYS A 163 -20.48 2.60 -13.91
C LYS A 163 -21.42 3.47 -14.72
N THR A 164 -21.67 4.68 -14.27
CA THR A 164 -22.63 5.62 -14.90
C THR A 164 -21.96 6.76 -15.67
N ALA A 165 -20.63 6.80 -15.71
CA ALA A 165 -19.81 7.73 -16.47
C ALA A 165 -19.08 7.01 -17.60
#